data_c367a975dcd0ef5e91a6335f73f2c8ec
#
_entry.id   c367a975dcd0ef5e91a6335f73f2c8ec
#
_cell.length_a   1.000
_cell.length_b   1.000
_cell.length_c   1.000
_cell.angle_alpha   90.00
_cell.angle_beta   90.00
_cell.angle_gamma   90.00
#
_symmetry.space_group_name_H-M   'P 1'
#
loop_
_entity.id
_entity.type
_entity.pdbx_description
1 polymer ?
#
loop_
_entity_poly.entity_id
_entity_poly.type
_entity_poly.pdbx_seq_one_letter_code
_entity_poly.pdbx_strand_id
1 'polypeptide(L)'
;MKFVYAFLIISIVIIVHELGHFIIAKASGVKVVEFSVGMGPRLVKFKIKGTLYSIKLFLFGGSCQMLGEDLYESTDAVAKVKEDNPTDKSQENIVPDESDGVSFNSVSVWKRIAIIIAGPLFNFILAFVFAVILIGKMGYNPVQIGRAHV
;
A
#
# COMPACT_ATOMS: atom_id res chain seq x y z
N MET A 1 8.39 -21.24 -13.87
CA MET A 1 7.11 -20.58 -14.19
C MET A 1 6.24 -20.36 -12.96
N LYS A 2 5.97 -21.36 -12.08
CA LYS A 2 5.06 -21.22 -10.92
C LYS A 2 5.47 -20.09 -9.94
N PHE A 3 6.75 -19.93 -9.68
CA PHE A 3 7.26 -18.87 -8.79
C PHE A 3 7.03 -17.45 -9.34
N VAL A 4 7.09 -17.27 -10.66
CA VAL A 4 6.84 -15.97 -11.31
C VAL A 4 5.37 -15.56 -11.12
N TYR A 5 4.43 -16.51 -11.31
CA TYR A 5 3.01 -16.23 -11.07
C TYR A 5 2.72 -15.92 -9.61
N ALA A 6 3.29 -16.67 -8.67
CA ALA A 6 3.14 -16.42 -7.25
C ALA A 6 3.66 -15.01 -6.89
N PHE A 7 4.82 -14.64 -7.44
CA PHE A 7 5.41 -13.33 -7.25
C PHE A 7 4.50 -12.20 -7.77
N LEU A 8 3.97 -12.34 -8.98
CA LEU A 8 3.06 -11.35 -9.56
C LEU A 8 1.78 -11.19 -8.75
N ILE A 9 1.20 -12.29 -8.28
CA ILE A 9 -0.01 -12.26 -7.44
C ILE A 9 0.26 -11.52 -6.14
N ILE A 10 1.35 -11.83 -5.44
CA ILE A 10 1.72 -11.15 -4.20
C ILE A 10 1.93 -9.66 -4.45
N SER A 11 2.63 -9.28 -5.52
CA SER A 11 2.84 -7.87 -5.87
C SER A 11 1.52 -7.13 -6.10
N ILE A 12 0.57 -7.72 -6.80
CA ILE A 12 -0.76 -7.14 -7.04
C ILE A 12 -1.51 -6.96 -5.71
N VAL A 13 -1.50 -7.97 -4.84
CA VAL A 13 -2.17 -7.91 -3.53
C VAL A 13 -1.60 -6.78 -2.68
N ILE A 14 -0.28 -6.61 -2.65
CA ILE A 14 0.36 -5.53 -1.90
C ILE A 14 0.01 -4.16 -2.50
N ILE A 15 0.08 -4.01 -3.82
CA ILE A 15 -0.26 -2.74 -4.48
C ILE A 15 -1.71 -2.34 -4.18
N VAL A 16 -2.64 -3.28 -4.23
CA VAL A 16 -4.06 -3.02 -3.92
C VAL A 16 -4.26 -2.67 -2.46
N HIS A 17 -3.52 -3.30 -1.56
CA HIS A 17 -3.49 -2.96 -0.13
C HIS A 17 -3.07 -1.51 0.10
N GLU A 18 -1.92 -1.11 -0.45
CA GLU A 18 -1.41 0.27 -0.34
C GLU A 18 -2.34 1.29 -0.99
N LEU A 19 -2.97 0.91 -2.11
CA LEU A 19 -3.96 1.73 -2.79
C LEU A 19 -5.19 1.99 -1.90
N GLY A 20 -5.59 1.01 -1.10
CA GLY A 20 -6.66 1.17 -0.10
C GLY A 20 -6.34 2.27 0.90
N HIS A 21 -5.16 2.25 1.52
CA HIS A 21 -4.70 3.30 2.42
C HIS A 21 -4.68 4.65 1.73
N PHE A 22 -4.11 4.71 0.53
CA PHE A 22 -3.99 5.93 -0.27
C PHE A 22 -5.35 6.59 -0.55
N ILE A 23 -6.33 5.81 -1.04
CA ILE A 23 -7.65 6.33 -1.41
C ILE A 23 -8.37 6.89 -0.18
N ILE A 24 -8.40 6.16 0.92
CA ILE A 24 -9.10 6.57 2.13
C ILE A 24 -8.37 7.74 2.83
N ALA A 25 -7.03 7.77 2.82
CA ALA A 25 -6.26 8.90 3.33
C ALA A 25 -6.61 10.19 2.56
N LYS A 26 -6.58 10.16 1.24
CA LYS A 26 -6.98 11.30 0.38
C LYS A 26 -8.44 11.72 0.61
N ALA A 27 -9.37 10.76 0.69
CA ALA A 27 -10.78 11.04 0.98
C ALA A 27 -11.00 11.63 2.37
N SER A 28 -10.14 11.29 3.32
CA SER A 28 -10.16 11.83 4.69
C SER A 28 -9.53 13.21 4.84
N GLY A 29 -8.92 13.74 3.76
CA GLY A 29 -8.21 15.03 3.75
C GLY A 29 -6.77 14.93 4.29
N VAL A 30 -6.24 13.73 4.50
CA VAL A 30 -4.86 13.52 4.95
C VAL A 30 -3.91 13.71 3.77
N LYS A 31 -2.82 14.44 4.00
CA LYS A 31 -1.76 14.63 3.00
C LYS A 31 -0.96 13.35 2.85
N VAL A 32 -1.00 12.77 1.66
CA VAL A 32 -0.10 11.69 1.28
C VAL A 32 1.15 12.30 0.65
N VAL A 33 2.29 12.09 1.29
CA VAL A 33 3.60 12.62 0.88
C VAL A 33 4.15 11.79 -0.28
N GLU A 34 4.22 10.48 -0.11
CA GLU A 34 4.70 9.56 -1.14
C GLU A 34 3.79 8.34 -1.26
N PHE A 35 3.47 7.97 -2.49
CA PHE A 35 2.89 6.67 -2.83
C PHE A 35 3.88 5.92 -3.71
N SER A 36 4.45 4.85 -3.21
CA SER A 36 5.46 4.08 -3.94
C SER A 36 5.03 2.65 -4.18
N VAL A 37 5.38 2.17 -5.38
CA VAL A 37 5.24 0.77 -5.77
C VAL A 37 6.63 0.16 -5.83
N GLY A 38 6.82 -0.92 -5.05
CA GLY A 38 8.09 -1.61 -4.96
C GLY A 38 8.99 -1.13 -3.83
N MET A 39 10.16 -1.73 -3.74
CA MET A 39 11.25 -1.44 -2.79
C MET A 39 12.56 -1.18 -3.53
N GLY A 40 13.53 -0.55 -2.86
CA GLY A 40 14.85 -0.26 -3.40
C GLY A 40 14.96 1.12 -4.07
N PRO A 41 15.95 1.33 -4.95
CA PRO A 41 16.18 2.62 -5.58
C PRO A 41 15.01 3.02 -6.48
N ARG A 42 14.69 4.32 -6.51
CA ARG A 42 13.64 4.89 -7.35
C ARG A 42 14.06 4.88 -8.80
N LEU A 43 13.29 4.20 -9.68
CA LEU A 43 13.49 4.20 -11.12
C LEU A 43 12.78 5.39 -11.78
N VAL A 44 11.54 5.65 -11.36
CA VAL A 44 10.72 6.73 -11.89
C VAL A 44 10.09 7.48 -10.74
N LYS A 45 10.10 8.81 -10.79
CA LYS A 45 9.42 9.69 -9.83
C LYS A 45 8.66 10.80 -10.58
N PHE A 46 7.43 11.08 -10.15
CA PHE A 46 6.65 12.22 -10.61
C PHE A 46 5.74 12.75 -9.53
N LYS A 47 5.50 14.06 -9.49
CA LYS A 47 4.69 14.71 -8.47
C LYS A 47 3.37 15.16 -9.08
N ILE A 48 2.24 14.73 -8.51
CA ILE A 48 0.90 15.15 -8.92
C ILE A 48 0.13 15.58 -7.68
N LYS A 49 -0.43 16.79 -7.69
CA LYS A 49 -1.26 17.35 -6.60
C LYS A 49 -0.63 17.14 -5.22
N GLY A 50 0.64 17.56 -5.08
CA GLY A 50 1.35 17.49 -3.81
C GLY A 50 1.81 16.09 -3.36
N THR A 51 1.42 15.02 -4.04
CA THR A 51 1.84 13.63 -3.75
C THR A 51 2.93 13.21 -4.71
N LEU A 52 4.03 12.65 -4.18
CA LEU A 52 5.09 12.03 -4.95
C LEU A 52 4.70 10.58 -5.28
N TYR A 53 4.64 10.25 -6.56
CA TYR A 53 4.47 8.88 -7.02
C TYR A 53 5.83 8.34 -7.44
N SER A 54 6.21 7.17 -6.94
CA SER A 54 7.48 6.54 -7.30
C SER A 54 7.32 5.06 -7.62
N ILE A 55 8.09 4.60 -8.61
CA ILE A 55 8.23 3.19 -8.95
C ILE A 55 9.67 2.82 -8.62
N LYS A 56 9.84 1.81 -7.77
CA LYS A 56 11.13 1.32 -7.30
C LYS A 56 11.53 0.05 -8.05
N LEU A 57 12.82 -0.28 -8.02
CA LEU A 57 13.42 -1.35 -8.84
C LEU A 57 12.81 -2.74 -8.57
N PHE A 58 12.62 -3.07 -7.30
CA PHE A 58 12.02 -4.35 -6.92
C PHE A 58 10.53 -4.15 -6.72
N LEU A 59 9.70 -4.71 -7.59
CA LEU A 59 8.23 -4.64 -7.52
C LEU A 59 7.65 -5.45 -6.35
N PHE A 60 8.44 -5.66 -5.33
CA PHE A 60 8.05 -6.21 -4.05
C PHE A 60 7.62 -5.10 -3.12
N GLY A 61 6.42 -5.20 -2.58
CA GLY A 61 5.94 -4.23 -1.62
C GLY A 61 5.46 -2.94 -2.24
N GLY A 62 5.20 -2.01 -1.38
CA GLY A 62 4.77 -0.66 -1.66
C GLY A 62 4.84 0.14 -0.38
N SER A 63 4.60 1.42 -0.44
CA SER A 63 4.39 2.24 0.75
C SER A 63 3.52 3.45 0.43
N CYS A 64 2.64 3.78 1.36
CA CYS A 64 1.82 4.98 1.35
C CYS A 64 2.23 5.83 2.55
N GLN A 65 3.14 6.79 2.35
CA GLN A 65 3.60 7.67 3.43
C GLN A 65 2.65 8.85 3.60
N MET A 66 2.14 9.02 4.81
CA MET A 66 1.26 10.12 5.18
C MET A 66 2.00 11.15 6.04
N LEU A 67 1.63 12.42 5.90
CA LEU A 67 2.22 13.48 6.71
C LEU A 67 1.90 13.23 8.19
N GLY A 68 2.93 13.18 9.05
CA GLY A 68 2.80 13.00 10.49
C GLY A 68 2.66 11.55 10.97
N GLU A 69 2.76 10.57 10.08
CA GLU A 69 2.82 9.15 10.43
C GLU A 69 4.16 8.80 11.09
N ASP A 70 5.25 9.36 10.59
CA ASP A 70 6.63 9.07 11.00
C ASP A 70 7.00 9.50 12.44
N LEU A 71 6.11 10.23 13.13
CA LEU A 71 6.38 10.68 14.51
C LEU A 71 6.42 9.53 15.52
N TYR A 72 5.89 8.37 15.18
CA TYR A 72 5.92 7.17 16.04
C TYR A 72 7.06 6.20 15.69
N GLU A 73 7.54 6.18 14.45
CA GLU A 73 8.70 5.37 14.07
C GLU A 73 10.05 6.06 14.31
N SER A 74 10.05 7.40 14.39
CA SER A 74 11.29 8.19 14.42
C SER A 74 12.04 8.16 15.75
N THR A 75 11.44 7.69 16.86
CA THR A 75 12.11 7.71 18.15
C THR A 75 13.16 6.60 18.29
N ASP A 76 12.98 5.46 17.61
CA ASP A 76 13.90 4.34 17.74
C ASP A 76 14.71 4.03 16.47
N ALA A 77 14.20 4.35 15.28
CA ALA A 77 14.87 4.06 14.02
C ALA A 77 15.84 5.17 13.56
N VAL A 78 15.52 6.44 13.83
CA VAL A 78 16.38 7.57 13.44
C VAL A 78 17.68 7.62 14.25
N ALA A 79 17.70 7.09 15.47
CA ALA A 79 18.93 6.97 16.26
C ALA A 79 19.93 5.97 15.70
N LYS A 80 19.47 4.94 14.97
CA LYS A 80 20.35 3.88 14.43
C LYS A 80 20.81 4.08 12.99
N VAL A 81 20.12 4.91 12.20
CA VAL A 81 20.44 5.11 10.77
C VAL A 81 21.44 6.26 10.54
N LYS A 82 21.68 7.11 11.55
CA LYS A 82 22.64 8.22 11.40
C LYS A 82 24.13 7.81 11.46
N GLU A 83 24.44 6.60 11.87
CA GLU A 83 25.84 6.17 12.03
C GLU A 83 26.45 5.39 10.84
N ASP A 84 25.66 4.82 9.93
CA ASP A 84 26.19 3.82 8.99
C ASP A 84 26.20 4.15 7.50
N ASN A 85 25.79 5.34 7.01
CA ASN A 85 25.97 5.60 5.58
C ASN A 85 26.00 7.10 5.18
N PRO A 86 27.20 7.69 4.95
CA PRO A 86 27.30 9.09 4.51
C PRO A 86 27.08 9.30 2.99
N THR A 87 26.62 8.30 2.23
CA THR A 87 26.67 8.37 0.76
C THR A 87 25.32 8.35 0.04
N ASP A 88 24.19 8.22 0.72
CA ASP A 88 22.90 8.31 0.03
C ASP A 88 22.31 9.73 0.07
N LYS A 89 22.79 10.57 -0.85
CA LYS A 89 22.27 11.92 -1.12
C LYS A 89 20.90 11.93 -1.81
N SER A 90 20.19 10.80 -1.87
CA SER A 90 18.90 10.66 -2.53
C SER A 90 17.70 10.95 -1.61
N GLN A 91 17.94 11.26 -0.33
CA GLN A 91 16.92 11.85 0.55
C GLN A 91 16.93 13.36 0.35
N GLU A 92 16.48 13.80 -0.82
CA GLU A 92 16.06 15.16 -1.04
C GLU A 92 14.97 15.46 0.00
N ASN A 93 15.27 16.37 0.94
CA ASN A 93 14.33 16.84 1.93
C ASN A 93 13.08 17.35 1.19
N ILE A 94 12.07 16.49 1.09
CA ILE A 94 10.76 16.88 0.58
C ILE A 94 10.15 17.71 1.69
N VAL A 95 10.44 19.03 1.65
CA VAL A 95 9.74 20.00 2.49
C VAL A 95 8.27 19.90 2.08
N PRO A 96 7.38 19.47 2.96
CA PRO A 96 5.96 19.38 2.63
C PRO A 96 5.45 20.80 2.39
N ASP A 97 4.96 21.07 1.20
CA ASP A 97 4.17 22.27 0.93
C ASP A 97 2.88 22.16 1.76
N GLU A 98 2.70 23.05 2.73
CA GLU A 98 1.59 23.01 3.70
C GLU A 98 0.20 23.20 3.08
N SER A 99 0.11 23.47 1.78
CA SER A 99 -1.13 23.86 1.11
C SER A 99 -2.12 22.73 0.80
N ASP A 100 -1.74 21.44 0.87
CA ASP A 100 -2.53 20.34 0.29
C ASP A 100 -2.96 19.23 1.27
N GLY A 101 -3.37 19.55 2.48
CA GLY A 101 -3.96 18.57 3.39
C GLY A 101 -3.38 18.57 4.80
N VAL A 102 -4.05 17.87 5.70
CA VAL A 102 -3.72 17.84 7.13
C VAL A 102 -2.87 16.62 7.48
N SER A 103 -2.18 16.69 8.61
CA SER A 103 -1.41 15.58 9.16
C SER A 103 -2.33 14.43 9.57
N PHE A 104 -1.85 13.19 9.42
CA PHE A 104 -2.54 11.97 9.88
C PHE A 104 -2.93 12.04 11.37
N ASN A 105 -2.09 12.65 12.20
CA ASN A 105 -2.34 12.78 13.63
C ASN A 105 -3.39 13.87 13.98
N SER A 106 -3.68 14.79 13.07
CA SER A 106 -4.66 15.86 13.27
C SER A 106 -6.08 15.49 12.91
N VAL A 107 -6.29 14.39 12.18
CA VAL A 107 -7.64 13.91 11.85
C VAL A 107 -8.25 13.10 12.99
N SER A 108 -9.58 13.01 13.01
CA SER A 108 -10.31 12.26 14.04
C SER A 108 -9.89 10.79 14.08
N VAL A 109 -10.00 10.17 15.25
CA VAL A 109 -9.65 8.76 15.48
C VAL A 109 -10.38 7.83 14.51
N TRP A 110 -11.65 8.08 14.22
CA TRP A 110 -12.45 7.29 13.28
C TRP A 110 -11.89 7.31 11.86
N LYS A 111 -11.40 8.47 11.40
CA LYS A 111 -10.75 8.58 10.09
C LYS A 111 -9.43 7.80 10.07
N ARG A 112 -8.63 7.86 11.14
CA ARG A 112 -7.39 7.06 11.26
C ARG A 112 -7.67 5.56 11.21
N ILE A 113 -8.67 5.09 11.96
CA ILE A 113 -9.11 3.69 11.93
C ILE A 113 -9.56 3.29 10.52
N ALA A 114 -10.36 4.13 9.85
CA ALA A 114 -10.80 3.88 8.48
C ALA A 114 -9.63 3.75 7.50
N ILE A 115 -8.60 4.60 7.62
CA ILE A 115 -7.40 4.54 6.80
C ILE A 115 -6.66 3.22 7.04
N ILE A 116 -6.45 2.83 8.31
CA ILE A 116 -5.73 1.58 8.65
C ILE A 116 -6.48 0.35 8.15
N ILE A 117 -7.80 0.31 8.30
CA ILE A 117 -8.63 -0.83 7.85
C ILE A 117 -8.75 -0.89 6.32
N ALA A 118 -8.57 0.23 5.62
CA ALA A 118 -8.75 0.31 4.17
C ALA A 118 -7.84 -0.66 3.40
N GLY A 119 -6.59 -0.85 3.81
CA GLY A 119 -5.68 -1.79 3.16
C GLY A 119 -6.23 -3.21 3.12
N PRO A 120 -6.46 -3.86 4.27
CA PRO A 120 -7.08 -5.18 4.32
C PRO A 120 -8.44 -5.24 3.62
N LEU A 121 -9.29 -4.22 3.77
CA LEU A 121 -10.61 -4.18 3.14
C LEU A 121 -10.52 -4.24 1.61
N PHE A 122 -9.59 -3.52 1.00
CA PHE A 122 -9.38 -3.56 -0.44
C PHE A 122 -8.90 -4.94 -0.91
N ASN A 123 -8.11 -5.65 -0.12
CA ASN A 123 -7.73 -7.02 -0.41
C ASN A 123 -8.92 -7.99 -0.35
N PHE A 124 -9.85 -7.80 0.60
CA PHE A 124 -11.10 -8.57 0.62
C PHE A 124 -11.97 -8.30 -0.61
N ILE A 125 -12.10 -7.03 -1.03
CA ILE A 125 -12.83 -6.67 -2.25
C ILE A 125 -12.16 -7.32 -3.47
N LEU A 126 -10.83 -7.28 -3.57
CA LEU A 126 -10.08 -7.93 -4.63
C LEU A 126 -10.34 -9.44 -4.67
N ALA A 127 -10.26 -10.12 -3.53
CA ALA A 127 -10.53 -11.56 -3.41
C ALA A 127 -11.97 -11.90 -3.81
N PHE A 128 -12.95 -11.08 -3.40
CA PHE A 128 -14.35 -11.25 -3.77
C PHE A 128 -14.56 -11.12 -5.28
N VAL A 129 -13.97 -10.10 -5.91
CA VAL A 129 -14.04 -9.90 -7.36
C VAL A 129 -13.44 -11.09 -8.10
N PHE A 130 -12.27 -11.59 -7.67
CA PHE A 130 -11.67 -12.77 -8.26
C PHE A 130 -12.56 -14.03 -8.09
N ALA A 131 -13.16 -14.22 -6.93
CA ALA A 131 -14.07 -15.34 -6.67
C ALA A 131 -15.27 -15.31 -7.64
N VAL A 132 -15.90 -14.14 -7.79
CA VAL A 132 -17.02 -13.96 -8.72
C VAL A 132 -16.62 -14.28 -10.18
N ILE A 133 -15.45 -13.78 -10.61
CA ILE A 133 -14.94 -14.05 -11.96
C ILE A 133 -14.68 -15.54 -12.16
N LEU A 134 -14.07 -16.22 -11.19
CA LEU A 134 -13.77 -17.64 -11.27
C LEU A 134 -15.04 -18.47 -11.33
N ILE A 135 -16.01 -18.21 -10.45
CA ILE A 135 -17.30 -18.91 -10.45
C ILE A 135 -18.04 -18.68 -11.78
N GLY A 136 -18.03 -17.44 -12.28
CA GLY A 136 -18.68 -17.11 -13.55
C GLY A 136 -18.04 -17.77 -14.77
N LYS A 137 -16.70 -17.99 -14.75
CA LYS A 137 -15.99 -18.65 -15.87
C LYS A 137 -15.97 -20.17 -15.79
N MET A 138 -15.85 -20.73 -14.58
CA MET A 138 -15.71 -22.18 -14.39
C MET A 138 -17.04 -22.90 -14.20
N GLY A 139 -18.13 -22.16 -14.02
CA GLY A 139 -19.43 -22.70 -13.61
C GLY A 139 -19.41 -23.23 -12.17
N TYR A 140 -20.55 -23.23 -11.53
CA TYR A 140 -20.71 -23.87 -10.23
C TYR A 140 -20.85 -25.38 -10.44
N ASN A 141 -19.79 -26.16 -10.27
CA ASN A 141 -19.87 -27.61 -10.15
C ASN A 141 -20.16 -27.94 -8.68
N PRO A 142 -21.40 -28.26 -8.30
CA PRO A 142 -21.66 -28.73 -6.94
C PRO A 142 -20.85 -30.03 -6.76
N VAL A 143 -20.06 -30.06 -5.70
CA VAL A 143 -19.39 -31.29 -5.28
C VAL A 143 -20.47 -32.34 -5.06
N GLN A 144 -20.55 -33.33 -5.96
CA GLN A 144 -21.38 -34.50 -5.73
C GLN A 144 -20.76 -35.27 -4.56
N ILE A 145 -21.30 -35.06 -3.38
CA ILE A 145 -21.03 -35.93 -2.24
C ILE A 145 -21.56 -37.29 -2.66
N GLY A 146 -20.64 -38.22 -2.97
CA GLY A 146 -20.99 -39.57 -3.39
C GLY A 146 -21.91 -40.16 -2.35
N ARG A 147 -23.11 -40.57 -2.78
CA ARG A 147 -23.97 -41.44 -2.00
C ARG A 147 -23.19 -42.70 -1.73
N ALA A 148 -22.83 -42.90 -0.46
CA ALA A 148 -22.39 -44.22 -0.02
C ALA A 148 -23.52 -45.20 -0.32
N HIS A 149 -23.22 -46.18 -1.17
CA HIS A 149 -24.12 -47.33 -1.35
C HIS A 149 -24.15 -48.10 -0.01
N VAL A 150 -25.31 -48.10 0.59
CA VAL A 150 -25.69 -49.01 1.68
C VAL A 150 -26.12 -50.32 1.01
#